data_3326cb9758f4f3ef5b4f6ffad22865ca
#
_entry.id   3326cb9758f4f3ef5b4f6ffad22865ca
#
_cell.length_a   1.000
_cell.length_b   1.000
_cell.length_c   1.000
_cell.angle_alpha   90.00
_cell.angle_beta   90.00
_cell.angle_gamma   90.00
#
_symmetry.space_group_name_H-M   'P 1'
#
loop_
_entity.id
_entity.type
_entity.pdbx_description
1 polymer ?
#
loop_
_entity_poly.entity_id
_entity_poly.type
_entity_poly.pdbx_seq_one_letter_code
_entity_poly.pdbx_strand_id
1 'polypeptide(L)'
;MKRVSFFLGWIFLLIVAVSAQDKIVKLKIVETSDIHGNYYPYDFILRHEAGGSLARIHAFVQKEREVYKDNLLLLDNGDILQGQPCAYYYNYIDTISPHLAAEVLNYMQYNTGNMGNHDVETGRAVFDRWAGDCKFPILGANIIDTATGKTHFKPYEVLERDGVKIVVLGMITPAIPVWLSENLWKGLRFDDMEETARKWMKIIREKEKPDPVSYTHLTLPT
;
A
#
# COMPACT_ATOMS: atom_id res chain seq x y z
N MET A 1 -50.52 -30.71 -61.39
CA MET A 1 -50.44 -31.00 -59.96
C MET A 1 -49.00 -30.84 -59.51
N LYS A 2 -48.69 -29.73 -58.82
CA LYS A 2 -47.33 -29.39 -58.34
C LYS A 2 -47.23 -29.78 -56.88
N ARG A 3 -46.31 -30.70 -56.56
CA ARG A 3 -46.02 -31.09 -55.17
C ARG A 3 -45.03 -30.07 -54.59
N VAL A 4 -45.46 -29.38 -53.52
CA VAL A 4 -44.61 -28.52 -52.70
C VAL A 4 -44.03 -29.37 -51.57
N SER A 5 -42.72 -29.56 -51.59
CA SER A 5 -42.00 -30.22 -50.49
C SER A 5 -41.64 -29.19 -49.44
N PHE A 6 -42.17 -29.34 -48.24
CA PHE A 6 -41.82 -28.54 -47.06
C PHE A 6 -40.52 -29.16 -46.43
N PHE A 7 -39.41 -28.44 -46.51
CA PHE A 7 -38.21 -28.75 -45.74
C PHE A 7 -38.30 -28.08 -44.38
N LEU A 8 -38.56 -28.89 -43.33
CA LEU A 8 -38.46 -28.47 -41.94
C LEU A 8 -36.96 -28.52 -41.56
N GLY A 9 -36.33 -27.34 -41.49
CA GLY A 9 -34.99 -27.20 -40.94
C GLY A 9 -35.04 -27.27 -39.41
N TRP A 10 -34.48 -28.29 -38.83
CA TRP A 10 -34.24 -28.40 -37.40
C TRP A 10 -33.03 -27.52 -37.04
N ILE A 11 -33.30 -26.36 -36.43
CA ILE A 11 -32.25 -25.55 -35.81
C ILE A 11 -31.98 -26.16 -34.43
N PHE A 12 -30.88 -26.90 -34.30
CA PHE A 12 -30.34 -27.32 -33.01
C PHE A 12 -29.69 -26.10 -32.35
N LEU A 13 -30.40 -25.52 -31.38
CA LEU A 13 -29.85 -24.50 -30.49
C LEU A 13 -28.94 -25.23 -29.49
N LEU A 14 -27.63 -25.22 -29.73
CA LEU A 14 -26.62 -25.68 -28.77
C LEU A 14 -26.58 -24.64 -27.64
N ILE A 15 -27.31 -24.87 -26.56
CA ILE A 15 -27.15 -24.14 -25.29
C ILE A 15 -25.85 -24.67 -24.67
N VAL A 16 -24.74 -23.97 -24.90
CA VAL A 16 -23.51 -24.17 -24.12
C VAL A 16 -23.80 -23.63 -22.75
N ALA A 17 -24.17 -24.49 -21.83
CA ALA A 17 -24.16 -24.16 -20.40
C ALA A 17 -22.71 -23.92 -19.98
N VAL A 18 -22.28 -22.68 -20.01
CA VAL A 18 -21.03 -22.27 -19.36
C VAL A 18 -21.28 -22.43 -17.86
N SER A 19 -20.87 -23.55 -17.29
CA SER A 19 -20.78 -23.74 -15.86
C SER A 19 -19.73 -22.73 -15.39
N ALA A 20 -20.15 -21.63 -14.80
CA ALA A 20 -19.27 -20.74 -14.07
C ALA A 20 -18.76 -21.53 -12.85
N GLN A 21 -17.63 -22.18 -13.00
CA GLN A 21 -16.95 -22.80 -11.88
C GLN A 21 -16.40 -21.68 -11.02
N ASP A 22 -16.85 -21.57 -9.78
CA ASP A 22 -16.37 -20.58 -8.83
C ASP A 22 -14.85 -20.71 -8.72
N LYS A 23 -14.13 -19.72 -9.24
CA LYS A 23 -12.66 -19.70 -9.20
C LYS A 23 -12.25 -19.26 -7.80
N ILE A 24 -11.68 -20.17 -7.02
CA ILE A 24 -11.10 -19.86 -5.71
C ILE A 24 -9.71 -19.24 -5.96
N VAL A 25 -9.55 -17.98 -5.62
CA VAL A 25 -8.26 -17.26 -5.67
C VAL A 25 -7.68 -17.20 -4.25
N LYS A 26 -6.45 -17.66 -4.09
CA LYS A 26 -5.71 -17.57 -2.83
C LYS A 26 -4.77 -16.38 -2.89
N LEU A 27 -4.95 -15.43 -1.99
CA LEU A 27 -4.11 -14.25 -1.84
C LEU A 27 -3.30 -14.37 -0.54
N LYS A 28 -2.07 -13.88 -0.57
CA LYS A 28 -1.22 -13.70 0.60
C LYS A 28 -0.96 -12.22 0.78
N ILE A 29 -1.37 -11.65 1.89
CA ILE A 29 -1.02 -10.29 2.28
C ILE A 29 0.03 -10.38 3.38
N VAL A 30 1.15 -9.70 3.16
CA VAL A 30 2.21 -9.50 4.14
C VAL A 30 2.32 -8.01 4.38
N GLU A 31 2.28 -7.63 5.63
CA GLU A 31 2.36 -6.24 6.06
C GLU A 31 3.55 -6.05 6.98
N THR A 32 4.28 -4.95 6.79
CA THR A 32 5.29 -4.46 7.72
C THR A 32 4.83 -3.15 8.33
N SER A 33 5.22 -2.92 9.59
CA SER A 33 4.94 -1.69 10.33
C SER A 33 6.10 -1.41 11.26
N ASP A 34 6.34 -0.14 11.58
CA ASP A 34 7.27 0.29 12.62
C ASP A 34 8.69 -0.30 12.44
N ILE A 35 9.19 -0.25 11.22
CA ILE A 35 10.53 -0.77 10.88
C ILE A 35 11.63 0.07 11.53
N HIS A 36 11.41 1.38 11.66
CA HIS A 36 12.32 2.28 12.36
C HIS A 36 13.79 2.14 11.91
N GLY A 37 14.02 2.06 10.60
CA GLY A 37 15.37 1.93 10.04
C GLY A 37 16.09 0.61 10.30
N ASN A 38 15.39 -0.42 10.83
CA ASN A 38 15.96 -1.74 11.06
C ASN A 38 16.04 -2.55 9.75
N TYR A 39 16.97 -2.16 8.87
CA TYR A 39 17.21 -2.87 7.61
C TYR A 39 18.00 -4.16 7.80
N TYR A 40 18.93 -4.17 8.77
CA TYR A 40 19.83 -5.29 9.06
C TYR A 40 19.48 -5.99 10.36
N PRO A 41 19.81 -7.27 10.54
CA PRO A 41 19.58 -8.01 11.79
C PRO A 41 20.59 -7.62 12.87
N TYR A 42 20.85 -6.33 13.03
CA TYR A 42 21.83 -5.78 13.99
C TYR A 42 21.38 -4.38 14.42
N ASP A 43 21.31 -4.16 15.72
CA ASP A 43 21.06 -2.86 16.32
C ASP A 43 22.40 -2.10 16.45
N PHE A 44 22.58 -1.06 15.65
CA PHE A 44 23.82 -0.25 15.64
C PHE A 44 23.91 0.69 16.84
N ILE A 45 22.80 0.98 17.53
CA ILE A 45 22.78 1.83 18.73
C ILE A 45 23.23 1.00 19.93
N LEU A 46 22.60 -0.14 20.15
CA LEU A 46 22.89 -1.03 21.27
C LEU A 46 24.03 -2.01 20.98
N ARG A 47 24.50 -2.09 19.72
CA ARG A 47 25.65 -2.90 19.25
C ARG A 47 25.50 -4.39 19.51
N HIS A 48 24.32 -4.93 19.21
CA HIS A 48 24.05 -6.38 19.32
C HIS A 48 23.16 -6.87 18.16
N GLU A 49 23.10 -8.18 17.98
CA GLU A 49 22.18 -8.77 17.01
C GLU A 49 20.73 -8.47 17.39
N ALA A 50 19.93 -8.08 16.39
CA ALA A 50 18.50 -7.78 16.51
C ALA A 50 17.65 -8.89 15.89
N GLY A 51 16.51 -9.19 16.53
CA GLY A 51 15.58 -10.23 16.06
C GLY A 51 14.80 -9.79 14.82
N GLY A 52 14.40 -8.53 14.73
CA GLY A 52 13.64 -7.95 13.64
C GLY A 52 14.51 -7.19 12.64
N SER A 53 14.25 -7.36 11.33
CA SER A 53 14.85 -6.51 10.29
C SER A 53 14.20 -6.76 8.94
N LEU A 54 14.27 -5.79 8.02
CA LEU A 54 13.81 -5.99 6.64
C LEU A 54 14.56 -7.11 5.92
N ALA A 55 15.85 -7.34 6.22
CA ALA A 55 16.59 -8.46 5.65
C ALA A 55 15.99 -9.82 6.01
N ARG A 56 15.54 -10.01 7.28
CA ARG A 56 14.86 -11.23 7.69
C ARG A 56 13.46 -11.35 7.10
N ILE A 57 12.72 -10.25 7.04
CA ILE A 57 11.41 -10.18 6.40
C ILE A 57 11.55 -10.51 4.91
N HIS A 58 12.58 -9.98 4.24
CA HIS A 58 12.85 -10.31 2.84
C HIS A 58 13.02 -11.81 2.61
N ALA A 59 13.80 -12.48 3.46
CA ALA A 59 13.98 -13.93 3.36
C ALA A 59 12.67 -14.71 3.55
N PHE A 60 11.77 -14.25 4.42
CA PHE A 60 10.43 -14.80 4.58
C PHE A 60 9.58 -14.55 3.33
N VAL A 61 9.54 -13.29 2.85
CA VAL A 61 8.75 -12.89 1.67
C VAL A 61 9.17 -13.67 0.43
N GLN A 62 10.47 -13.94 0.24
CA GLN A 62 10.93 -14.73 -0.90
C GLN A 62 10.37 -16.17 -0.87
N LYS A 63 10.34 -16.82 0.30
CA LYS A 63 9.72 -18.15 0.44
C LYS A 63 8.22 -18.13 0.16
N GLU A 64 7.51 -17.11 0.63
CA GLU A 64 6.09 -16.96 0.36
C GLU A 64 5.83 -16.68 -1.13
N ARG A 65 6.70 -15.94 -1.80
CA ARG A 65 6.61 -15.69 -3.25
C ARG A 65 6.80 -16.96 -4.09
N GLU A 66 7.57 -17.93 -3.64
CA GLU A 66 7.67 -19.23 -4.32
C GLU A 66 6.31 -19.93 -4.39
N VAL A 67 5.48 -19.76 -3.36
CA VAL A 67 4.14 -20.37 -3.23
C VAL A 67 3.06 -19.54 -3.91
N TYR A 68 3.00 -18.24 -3.57
CA TYR A 68 1.89 -17.36 -3.97
C TYR A 68 2.17 -16.57 -5.25
N LYS A 69 3.44 -16.48 -5.68
CA LYS A 69 3.87 -15.75 -6.88
C LYS A 69 3.31 -14.32 -6.88
N ASP A 70 2.64 -13.93 -7.95
CA ASP A 70 2.03 -12.59 -8.09
C ASP A 70 0.84 -12.37 -7.15
N ASN A 71 0.30 -13.42 -6.53
CA ASN A 71 -0.78 -13.33 -5.55
C ASN A 71 -0.31 -12.96 -4.13
N LEU A 72 1.00 -12.70 -3.95
CA LEU A 72 1.52 -12.08 -2.73
C LEU A 72 1.47 -10.56 -2.87
N LEU A 73 0.83 -9.89 -1.92
CA LEU A 73 0.85 -8.45 -1.74
C LEU A 73 1.74 -8.13 -0.54
N LEU A 74 2.72 -7.25 -0.76
CA LEU A 74 3.61 -6.76 0.28
C LEU A 74 3.32 -5.27 0.51
N LEU A 75 2.90 -4.92 1.72
CA LEU A 75 2.44 -3.60 2.10
C LEU A 75 3.29 -3.07 3.27
N ASP A 76 3.53 -1.76 3.30
CA ASP A 76 4.18 -1.09 4.43
C ASP A 76 3.21 -0.13 5.11
N ASN A 77 3.14 -0.19 6.44
CA ASN A 77 2.22 0.63 7.24
C ASN A 77 2.88 1.89 7.81
N GLY A 78 4.09 2.21 7.38
CA GLY A 78 4.79 3.41 7.81
C GLY A 78 5.69 3.21 9.02
N ASP A 79 6.19 4.34 9.53
CA ASP A 79 7.18 4.45 10.59
C ASP A 79 8.51 3.76 10.24
N ILE A 80 9.02 4.09 9.06
CA ILE A 80 10.30 3.56 8.55
C ILE A 80 11.45 4.57 8.64
N LEU A 81 11.15 5.87 8.60
CA LEU A 81 12.16 6.93 8.44
C LEU A 81 12.87 7.34 9.74
N GLN A 82 12.44 6.85 10.89
CA GLN A 82 13.01 7.18 12.19
C GLN A 82 13.65 5.94 12.84
N GLY A 83 14.66 6.09 13.67
CA GLY A 83 15.22 5.04 14.51
C GLY A 83 16.72 4.84 14.31
N GLN A 84 17.15 3.85 13.55
CA GLN A 84 18.56 3.51 13.39
C GLN A 84 19.40 4.61 12.72
N PRO A 85 20.70 4.71 13.00
CA PRO A 85 21.59 5.76 12.47
C PRO A 85 21.61 5.86 10.94
N CYS A 86 21.40 4.76 10.23
CA CYS A 86 21.32 4.77 8.76
C CYS A 86 20.09 5.53 8.26
N ALA A 87 18.92 5.47 8.94
CA ALA A 87 17.78 6.29 8.60
C ALA A 87 18.11 7.77 8.76
N TYR A 88 18.68 8.17 9.92
CA TYR A 88 19.11 9.55 10.16
C TYR A 88 20.09 10.05 9.10
N TYR A 89 21.05 9.21 8.68
CA TYR A 89 22.06 9.58 7.68
C TYR A 89 21.39 9.96 6.36
N TYR A 90 20.47 9.14 5.84
CA TYR A 90 19.78 9.42 4.59
C TYR A 90 18.67 10.47 4.73
N ASN A 91 18.16 10.69 5.93
CA ASN A 91 17.24 11.80 6.17
C ASN A 91 17.93 13.16 6.05
N TYR A 92 19.14 13.33 6.65
CA TYR A 92 19.67 14.66 6.94
C TYR A 92 21.13 14.90 6.48
N ILE A 93 21.89 13.85 6.19
CA ILE A 93 23.32 13.99 5.81
C ILE A 93 23.48 13.77 4.30
N ASP A 94 23.11 12.60 3.81
CA ASP A 94 23.08 12.34 2.36
C ASP A 94 21.69 12.61 1.81
N THR A 95 21.46 13.85 1.41
CA THR A 95 20.18 14.29 0.84
C THR A 95 20.14 14.25 -0.69
N ILE A 96 21.20 13.73 -1.32
CA ILE A 96 21.39 13.73 -2.79
C ILE A 96 21.14 12.32 -3.34
N SER A 97 21.72 11.29 -2.71
CA SER A 97 21.51 9.90 -3.12
C SER A 97 20.03 9.50 -2.94
N PRO A 98 19.53 8.53 -3.72
CA PRO A 98 18.21 7.94 -3.47
C PRO A 98 18.08 7.50 -2.01
N HIS A 99 16.92 7.72 -1.42
CA HIS A 99 16.72 7.44 0.00
C HIS A 99 16.81 5.93 0.27
N LEU A 100 17.69 5.51 1.20
CA LEU A 100 17.96 4.10 1.49
C LEU A 100 16.65 3.30 1.79
N ALA A 101 15.72 3.88 2.55
CA ALA A 101 14.43 3.24 2.81
C ALA A 101 13.68 2.94 1.51
N ALA A 102 13.63 3.91 0.58
CA ALA A 102 12.98 3.70 -0.72
C ALA A 102 13.69 2.60 -1.52
N GLU A 103 15.02 2.61 -1.59
CA GLU A 103 15.79 1.60 -2.33
C GLU A 103 15.57 0.19 -1.77
N VAL A 104 15.53 0.02 -0.44
CA VAL A 104 15.27 -1.28 0.19
C VAL A 104 13.84 -1.75 -0.10
N LEU A 105 12.84 -0.89 0.06
CA LEU A 105 11.45 -1.23 -0.21
C LEU A 105 11.22 -1.51 -1.72
N ASN A 106 11.85 -0.73 -2.60
CA ASN A 106 11.84 -0.97 -4.05
C ASN A 106 12.44 -2.33 -4.41
N TYR A 107 13.60 -2.66 -3.82
CA TYR A 107 14.25 -3.97 -4.02
C TYR A 107 13.36 -5.12 -3.54
N MET A 108 12.68 -4.95 -2.41
CA MET A 108 11.75 -5.92 -1.86
C MET A 108 10.43 -5.99 -2.63
N GLN A 109 10.18 -5.10 -3.60
CA GLN A 109 8.98 -5.04 -4.44
C GLN A 109 7.70 -4.86 -3.60
N TYR A 110 7.68 -3.83 -2.76
CA TYR A 110 6.46 -3.42 -2.09
C TYR A 110 5.41 -2.94 -3.10
N ASN A 111 4.15 -3.22 -2.82
CA ASN A 111 3.02 -2.83 -3.67
C ASN A 111 2.46 -1.45 -3.29
N THR A 112 2.43 -1.14 -2.00
CA THR A 112 2.09 0.19 -1.46
C THR A 112 2.84 0.42 -0.16
N GLY A 113 3.01 1.69 0.19
CA GLY A 113 3.37 2.13 1.54
C GLY A 113 2.32 3.08 2.10
N ASN A 114 2.32 3.28 3.39
CA ASN A 114 1.51 4.28 4.08
C ASN A 114 2.41 5.28 4.80
N MET A 115 1.93 6.50 4.99
CA MET A 115 2.62 7.51 5.79
C MET A 115 2.39 7.23 7.27
N GLY A 116 3.46 7.00 8.03
CA GLY A 116 3.44 6.87 9.47
C GLY A 116 3.67 8.20 10.20
N ASN A 117 3.37 8.26 11.50
CA ASN A 117 3.56 9.47 12.28
C ASN A 117 5.05 9.82 12.49
N HIS A 118 5.92 8.83 12.67
CA HIS A 118 7.36 9.04 12.73
C HIS A 118 8.00 9.39 11.38
N ASP A 119 7.32 9.06 10.26
CA ASP A 119 7.76 9.54 8.95
C ASP A 119 7.49 11.04 8.82
N VAL A 120 6.32 11.54 9.28
CA VAL A 120 6.01 12.97 9.32
C VAL A 120 6.98 13.75 10.24
N GLU A 121 7.44 13.13 11.33
CA GLU A 121 8.41 13.71 12.26
C GLU A 121 9.73 14.12 11.60
N THR A 122 10.11 13.46 10.52
CA THR A 122 11.34 13.79 9.77
C THR A 122 11.28 15.12 9.04
N GLY A 123 10.08 15.66 8.86
CA GLY A 123 9.84 16.91 8.15
C GLY A 123 9.58 16.71 6.65
N ARG A 124 8.84 17.68 6.09
CA ARG A 124 8.30 17.61 4.74
C ARG A 124 9.35 17.36 3.65
N ALA A 125 10.49 18.00 3.75
CA ALA A 125 11.56 17.83 2.76
C ALA A 125 12.10 16.39 2.70
N VAL A 126 12.10 15.68 3.84
CA VAL A 126 12.57 14.30 3.93
C VAL A 126 11.51 13.34 3.42
N PHE A 127 10.31 13.39 3.98
CA PHE A 127 9.29 12.40 3.61
C PHE A 127 8.77 12.58 2.18
N ASP A 128 8.71 13.81 1.64
CA ASP A 128 8.34 14.04 0.23
C ASP A 128 9.41 13.47 -0.72
N ARG A 129 10.71 13.62 -0.38
CA ARG A 129 11.80 13.02 -1.13
C ARG A 129 11.74 11.50 -1.11
N TRP A 130 11.64 10.91 0.09
CA TRP A 130 11.50 9.46 0.25
C TRP A 130 10.33 8.90 -0.55
N ALA A 131 9.14 9.53 -0.45
CA ALA A 131 7.97 9.12 -1.20
C ALA A 131 8.17 9.24 -2.72
N GLY A 132 8.92 10.26 -3.17
CA GLY A 132 9.29 10.44 -4.58
C GLY A 132 10.27 9.40 -5.10
N ASP A 133 11.13 8.84 -4.24
CA ASP A 133 12.10 7.78 -4.59
C ASP A 133 11.45 6.38 -4.60
N CYS A 134 10.27 6.21 -3.99
CA CYS A 134 9.53 4.95 -4.01
C CYS A 134 8.94 4.67 -5.40
N LYS A 135 9.11 3.44 -5.91
CA LYS A 135 8.54 2.98 -7.19
C LYS A 135 7.09 2.51 -7.07
N PHE A 136 6.53 2.60 -5.91
CA PHE A 136 5.15 2.28 -5.55
C PHE A 136 4.54 3.49 -4.81
N PRO A 137 3.21 3.63 -4.75
CA PRO A 137 2.61 4.79 -4.12
C PRO A 137 2.72 4.72 -2.59
N ILE A 138 3.06 5.86 -1.98
CA ILE A 138 2.82 6.12 -0.57
C ILE A 138 1.39 6.66 -0.47
N LEU A 139 0.63 6.09 0.47
CA LEU A 139 -0.79 6.40 0.65
C LEU A 139 -1.01 7.33 1.84
N GLY A 140 -2.09 8.14 1.76
CA GLY A 140 -2.45 9.09 2.82
C GLY A 140 -3.75 9.80 2.50
N ALA A 141 -4.88 9.11 2.63
CA ALA A 141 -6.19 9.61 2.24
C ALA A 141 -6.69 10.82 3.05
N ASN A 142 -6.24 10.93 4.30
CA ASN A 142 -6.60 12.02 5.21
C ASN A 142 -5.48 13.07 5.39
N ILE A 143 -4.41 13.01 4.60
CA ILE A 143 -3.37 14.03 4.56
C ILE A 143 -3.72 15.02 3.45
N ILE A 144 -4.14 16.21 3.80
CA ILE A 144 -4.67 17.20 2.88
C ILE A 144 -3.68 18.35 2.70
N ASP A 145 -3.31 18.64 1.47
CA ASP A 145 -2.58 19.85 1.12
C ASP A 145 -3.51 21.07 1.27
N THR A 146 -3.18 22.00 2.15
CA THR A 146 -4.05 23.13 2.50
C THR A 146 -4.18 24.17 1.39
N ALA A 147 -3.23 24.23 0.45
CA ALA A 147 -3.25 25.17 -0.66
C ALA A 147 -4.19 24.69 -1.76
N THR A 148 -4.30 23.38 -1.97
CA THR A 148 -5.09 22.79 -3.05
C THR A 148 -6.41 22.18 -2.57
N GLY A 149 -6.52 21.86 -1.28
CA GLY A 149 -7.65 21.10 -0.72
C GLY A 149 -7.72 19.63 -1.16
N LYS A 150 -6.68 19.14 -1.85
CA LYS A 150 -6.60 17.74 -2.32
C LYS A 150 -5.75 16.92 -1.36
N THR A 151 -5.85 15.58 -1.46
CA THR A 151 -4.93 14.69 -0.74
C THR A 151 -3.50 14.93 -1.20
N HIS A 152 -2.56 15.02 -0.26
CA HIS A 152 -1.14 15.22 -0.54
C HIS A 152 -0.51 13.97 -1.17
N PHE A 153 -0.86 12.82 -0.63
CA PHE A 153 -0.50 11.50 -1.18
C PHE A 153 -1.69 10.86 -1.90
N LYS A 154 -1.43 9.78 -2.62
CA LYS A 154 -2.49 8.99 -3.23
C LYS A 154 -3.42 8.44 -2.12
N PRO A 155 -4.75 8.58 -2.23
CA PRO A 155 -5.64 8.14 -1.15
C PRO A 155 -5.74 6.63 -1.04
N TYR A 156 -5.72 5.92 -2.18
CA TYR A 156 -5.80 4.47 -2.26
C TYR A 156 -5.08 3.95 -3.49
N GLU A 157 -4.72 2.68 -3.47
CA GLU A 157 -4.20 1.92 -4.61
C GLU A 157 -5.15 0.81 -5.01
N VAL A 158 -5.23 0.54 -6.32
CA VAL A 158 -5.98 -0.58 -6.88
C VAL A 158 -5.00 -1.61 -7.40
N LEU A 159 -5.07 -2.81 -6.84
CA LEU A 159 -4.25 -3.95 -7.21
C LEU A 159 -5.13 -5.04 -7.79
N GLU A 160 -4.70 -5.67 -8.87
CA GLU A 160 -5.42 -6.79 -9.47
C GLU A 160 -4.56 -8.06 -9.41
N ARG A 161 -5.15 -9.16 -8.94
CA ARG A 161 -4.50 -10.46 -8.81
C ARG A 161 -5.46 -11.56 -9.22
N ASP A 162 -5.10 -12.32 -10.25
CA ASP A 162 -5.92 -13.41 -10.78
C ASP A 162 -7.39 -13.04 -11.09
N GLY A 163 -7.63 -11.77 -11.45
CA GLY A 163 -8.96 -11.23 -11.73
C GLY A 163 -9.71 -10.76 -10.48
N VAL A 164 -9.08 -10.79 -9.30
CA VAL A 164 -9.60 -10.18 -8.05
C VAL A 164 -9.07 -8.76 -7.94
N LYS A 165 -9.96 -7.79 -7.80
CA LYS A 165 -9.63 -6.39 -7.61
C LYS A 165 -9.58 -6.05 -6.13
N ILE A 166 -8.40 -5.68 -5.64
CA ILE A 166 -8.11 -5.34 -4.25
C ILE A 166 -7.84 -3.85 -4.18
N VAL A 167 -8.46 -3.17 -3.22
CA VAL A 167 -8.19 -1.75 -2.97
C VAL A 167 -7.57 -1.59 -1.60
N VAL A 168 -6.42 -0.90 -1.57
CA VAL A 168 -5.71 -0.52 -0.35
C VAL A 168 -5.95 0.96 -0.10
N LEU A 169 -6.58 1.31 1.01
CA LEU A 169 -6.82 2.69 1.45
C LEU A 169 -5.85 3.02 2.59
N GLY A 170 -5.01 4.05 2.41
CA GLY A 170 -4.04 4.47 3.42
C GLY A 170 -4.50 5.68 4.21
N MET A 171 -4.31 5.65 5.53
CA MET A 171 -4.62 6.75 6.43
C MET A 171 -3.60 6.84 7.56
N ILE A 172 -3.49 8.02 8.15
CA ILE A 172 -2.63 8.31 9.31
C ILE A 172 -3.47 8.86 10.45
N THR A 173 -2.95 8.76 11.68
CA THR A 173 -3.58 9.39 12.84
C THR A 173 -3.79 10.91 12.65
N PRO A 174 -4.95 11.46 13.00
CA PRO A 174 -5.18 12.90 12.96
C PRO A 174 -4.51 13.64 14.13
N ALA A 175 -3.85 12.92 15.05
CA ALA A 175 -3.18 13.50 16.22
C ALA A 175 -1.82 14.16 15.90
N ILE A 176 -1.36 14.13 14.66
CA ILE A 176 -0.10 14.76 14.23
C ILE A 176 0.07 16.18 14.76
N PRO A 177 -0.93 17.10 14.68
CA PRO A 177 -0.78 18.48 15.19
C PRO A 177 -0.65 18.57 16.71
N VAL A 178 -1.03 17.52 17.44
CA VAL A 178 -0.92 17.46 18.91
C VAL A 178 0.49 17.01 19.31
N TRP A 179 1.09 16.12 18.52
CA TRP A 179 2.37 15.49 18.84
C TRP A 179 3.58 16.20 18.24
N LEU A 180 3.42 16.79 17.05
CA LEU A 180 4.52 17.31 16.25
C LEU A 180 4.43 18.80 16.02
N SER A 181 5.57 19.45 16.01
CA SER A 181 5.69 20.88 15.70
C SER A 181 5.25 21.19 14.26
N GLU A 182 4.48 22.28 14.09
CA GLU A 182 3.87 22.65 12.79
C GLU A 182 4.88 22.79 11.65
N ASN A 183 6.12 23.19 11.93
CA ASN A 183 7.16 23.32 10.90
C ASN A 183 7.48 22.00 10.18
N LEU A 184 7.22 20.84 10.79
CA LEU A 184 7.48 19.52 10.20
C LEU A 184 6.44 19.13 9.15
N TRP A 185 5.22 19.64 9.29
CA TRP A 185 4.08 19.32 8.42
C TRP A 185 3.42 20.57 7.81
N LYS A 186 4.13 21.68 7.77
CA LYS A 186 3.62 22.96 7.27
C LYS A 186 2.94 22.81 5.90
N GLY A 187 1.73 23.36 5.77
CA GLY A 187 0.93 23.29 4.55
C GLY A 187 0.12 22.01 4.40
N LEU A 188 0.11 21.15 5.43
CA LEU A 188 -0.74 19.97 5.49
C LEU A 188 -1.81 20.12 6.57
N ARG A 189 -2.86 19.33 6.47
CA ARG A 189 -3.90 19.10 7.46
C ARG A 189 -4.21 17.63 7.53
N PHE A 190 -4.53 17.14 8.71
CA PHE A 190 -4.84 15.74 8.96
C PHE A 190 -6.31 15.63 9.34
N ASP A 191 -7.13 15.13 8.41
CA ASP A 191 -8.57 15.03 8.58
C ASP A 191 -8.92 13.80 9.44
N ASP A 192 -10.13 13.79 10.00
CA ASP A 192 -10.64 12.68 10.79
C ASP A 192 -10.63 11.38 9.97
N MET A 193 -10.19 10.29 10.60
CA MET A 193 -10.02 9.00 9.92
C MET A 193 -11.36 8.34 9.58
N GLU A 194 -12.34 8.42 10.47
CA GLU A 194 -13.64 7.79 10.26
C GLU A 194 -14.41 8.49 9.14
N GLU A 195 -14.46 9.80 9.16
CA GLU A 195 -15.11 10.60 8.11
C GLU A 195 -14.42 10.39 6.76
N THR A 196 -13.08 10.37 6.76
CA THR A 196 -12.27 10.11 5.57
C THR A 196 -12.51 8.71 5.02
N ALA A 197 -12.52 7.70 5.89
CA ALA A 197 -12.80 6.31 5.49
C ALA A 197 -14.19 6.20 4.87
N ARG A 198 -15.22 6.74 5.51
CA ARG A 198 -16.60 6.74 4.98
C ARG A 198 -16.68 7.39 3.60
N LYS A 199 -16.04 8.55 3.42
CA LYS A 199 -15.97 9.27 2.14
C LYS A 199 -15.32 8.42 1.05
N TRP A 200 -14.11 7.91 1.29
CA TRP A 200 -13.36 7.18 0.28
C TRP A 200 -13.96 5.80 0.00
N MET A 201 -14.47 5.10 0.99
CA MET A 201 -15.15 3.82 0.78
C MET A 201 -16.38 3.95 -0.12
N LYS A 202 -17.12 5.07 -0.03
CA LYS A 202 -18.21 5.35 -0.96
C LYS A 202 -17.69 5.51 -2.39
N ILE A 203 -16.68 6.36 -2.58
CA ILE A 203 -16.05 6.62 -3.88
C ILE A 203 -15.48 5.33 -4.49
N ILE A 204 -14.76 4.54 -3.69
CA ILE A 204 -14.15 3.28 -4.10
C ILE A 204 -15.21 2.28 -4.57
N ARG A 205 -16.29 2.11 -3.80
CA ARG A 205 -17.37 1.19 -4.17
C ARG A 205 -18.06 1.59 -5.47
N GLU A 206 -18.30 2.87 -5.67
CA GLU A 206 -18.98 3.39 -6.87
C GLU A 206 -18.07 3.33 -8.10
N LYS A 207 -16.80 3.73 -7.96
CA LYS A 207 -15.87 3.88 -9.07
C LYS A 207 -15.14 2.59 -9.43
N GLU A 208 -14.54 1.93 -8.43
CA GLU A 208 -13.66 0.78 -8.65
C GLU A 208 -14.40 -0.54 -8.64
N LYS A 209 -15.56 -0.62 -7.94
CA LYS A 209 -16.37 -1.84 -7.79
C LYS A 209 -15.48 -3.03 -7.39
N PRO A 210 -14.72 -2.91 -6.28
CA PRO A 210 -13.81 -3.96 -5.89
C PRO A 210 -14.56 -5.25 -5.55
N ASP A 211 -13.88 -6.37 -5.71
CA ASP A 211 -14.32 -7.62 -5.14
C ASP A 211 -14.40 -7.49 -3.60
N PRO A 212 -15.12 -8.42 -2.90
CA PRO A 212 -15.39 -8.26 -1.46
C PRO A 212 -14.15 -8.17 -0.57
N VAL A 213 -12.94 -8.38 -1.09
CA VAL A 213 -11.69 -8.21 -0.37
C VAL A 213 -11.23 -6.77 -0.51
N SER A 214 -11.65 -5.90 0.42
CA SER A 214 -11.08 -4.56 0.58
C SER A 214 -10.23 -4.54 1.85
N TYR A 215 -8.96 -4.21 1.72
CA TYR A 215 -8.05 -4.03 2.85
C TYR A 215 -7.95 -2.53 3.16
N THR A 216 -8.19 -2.17 4.42
CA THR A 216 -8.01 -0.81 4.92
C THR A 216 -6.79 -0.80 5.82
N HIS A 217 -5.84 0.04 5.50
CA HIS A 217 -4.57 0.18 6.19
C HIS A 217 -4.67 1.33 7.19
N LEU A 218 -4.41 1.07 8.46
CA LEU A 218 -4.49 2.03 9.54
C LEU A 218 -3.21 1.94 10.39
N THR A 219 -2.49 3.05 10.55
CA THR A 219 -1.56 3.19 11.66
C THR A 219 -2.35 3.56 12.90
N LEU A 220 -2.37 2.69 13.87
CA LEU A 220 -2.83 3.03 15.20
C LEU A 220 -1.64 3.60 15.98
N PRO A 221 -1.85 4.66 16.79
CA PRO A 221 -0.81 5.12 17.70
C PRO A 221 -0.50 3.99 18.68
N THR A 222 0.77 3.61 18.78
CA THR A 222 1.30 2.75 19.84
C THR A 222 1.41 3.53 21.14
#